data_0c27d5df40357c450f0b9a5be787a4b8
#
_entry.id   0c27d5df40357c450f0b9a5be787a4b8
#
_cell.length_a   1.000
_cell.length_b   1.000
_cell.length_c   1.000
_cell.angle_alpha   90.00
_cell.angle_beta   90.00
_cell.angle_gamma   90.00
#
_symmetry.space_group_name_H-M   'P 1'
#
loop_
_entity.id
_entity.type
_entity.pdbx_description
1 polymer ?
#
loop_
_entity_poly.entity_id
_entity_poly.type
_entity_poly.pdbx_seq_one_letter_code
_entity_poly.pdbx_strand_id
1 'polypeptide(L)'
;MKAVYFICNNHEWGHVSWRVWDILAEEGFLAESAGFLFCGQDVKRYSDGAHEYFFVPTDLALCLDYPRFLPGMLEHFADADMSGMVTWHEGGNAPDNVLTVHSLGDMASGNYGLANPRYMRNLLLAFERNREELGLDAYHVTTEATHWSGVHDGHGDPSLLVQFPVPMVDIEVGSAPESWDDDTACRALARTLIHVFDDDGKTVHNLLCVGGVHFEPNFAEAALTSWGDEAYGVTHCLANQWLVSGEYENEDGFRKACACVDSIAGGIEAIVMHDKTKGCYKDLARRLGAHYDVPVYKHQRLRSPETMEFRKSK
;
A
#
# COMPACT_ATOMS: atom_id res chain seq x y z
N MET A 1 -7.01 2.23 -18.10
CA MET A 1 -6.34 2.78 -16.89
C MET A 1 -4.85 2.55 -17.01
N LYS A 2 -4.04 3.33 -16.29
CA LYS A 2 -2.57 3.30 -16.34
C LYS A 2 -2.00 3.02 -14.95
N ALA A 3 -1.21 1.96 -14.80
CA ALA A 3 -0.44 1.66 -13.59
C ALA A 3 1.06 1.83 -13.85
N VAL A 4 1.81 2.25 -12.84
CA VAL A 4 3.26 2.49 -12.92
C VAL A 4 3.95 1.85 -11.73
N TYR A 5 4.97 1.02 -11.99
CA TYR A 5 5.74 0.33 -10.96
C TYR A 5 7.21 0.70 -11.05
N PHE A 6 7.75 1.23 -9.97
CA PHE A 6 9.17 1.56 -9.84
C PHE A 6 9.90 0.37 -9.25
N ILE A 7 10.89 -0.14 -9.97
CA ILE A 7 11.54 -1.42 -9.67
C ILE A 7 13.06 -1.23 -9.72
N CYS A 8 13.73 -1.38 -8.58
CA CYS A 8 15.19 -1.35 -8.54
C CYS A 8 15.73 -2.62 -9.21
N ASN A 9 16.35 -2.46 -10.39
CA ASN A 9 16.95 -3.55 -11.15
C ASN A 9 18.46 -3.72 -10.88
N ASN A 10 18.99 -3.01 -9.89
CA ASN A 10 20.39 -3.12 -9.48
C ASN A 10 20.55 -4.26 -8.47
N HIS A 11 21.33 -5.29 -8.82
CA HIS A 11 21.57 -6.47 -8.00
C HIS A 11 22.27 -6.18 -6.65
N GLU A 12 22.94 -5.04 -6.52
CA GLU A 12 23.60 -4.67 -5.26
C GLU A 12 22.63 -4.08 -4.22
N TRP A 13 21.46 -3.56 -4.66
CA TRP A 13 20.56 -2.77 -3.82
C TRP A 13 19.10 -3.24 -3.84
N GLY A 14 18.76 -4.16 -4.71
CA GLY A 14 17.36 -4.43 -5.02
C GLY A 14 16.75 -5.63 -4.30
N HIS A 15 17.52 -6.49 -3.63
CA HIS A 15 17.03 -7.76 -3.07
C HIS A 15 15.90 -8.40 -3.91
N VAL A 16 14.64 -8.30 -3.47
CA VAL A 16 13.43 -8.77 -4.16
C VAL A 16 13.25 -8.07 -5.52
N SER A 17 13.51 -6.76 -5.61
CA SER A 17 13.11 -5.95 -6.76
C SER A 17 13.78 -6.40 -8.06
N TRP A 18 15.09 -6.67 -8.08
CA TRP A 18 15.77 -7.12 -9.30
C TRP A 18 15.31 -8.51 -9.74
N ARG A 19 14.96 -9.41 -8.78
CA ARG A 19 14.39 -10.73 -9.10
C ARG A 19 13.02 -10.59 -9.75
N VAL A 20 12.18 -9.70 -9.22
CA VAL A 20 10.88 -9.37 -9.82
C VAL A 20 11.06 -8.81 -11.23
N TRP A 21 12.04 -7.94 -11.45
CA TRP A 21 12.36 -7.42 -12.77
C TRP A 21 12.74 -8.54 -13.76
N ASP A 22 13.61 -9.45 -13.36
CA ASP A 22 14.04 -10.57 -14.20
C ASP A 22 12.85 -11.52 -14.50
N ILE A 23 12.01 -11.81 -13.51
CA ILE A 23 10.81 -12.64 -13.70
C ILE A 23 9.82 -11.97 -14.64
N LEU A 24 9.60 -10.65 -14.53
CA LEU A 24 8.75 -9.92 -15.47
C LEU A 24 9.27 -10.01 -16.91
N ALA A 25 10.60 -10.00 -17.09
CA ALA A 25 11.23 -10.21 -18.40
C ALA A 25 11.03 -11.65 -18.91
N GLU A 26 11.24 -12.66 -18.06
CA GLU A 26 11.00 -14.08 -18.38
C GLU A 26 9.55 -14.34 -18.81
N GLU A 27 8.59 -13.73 -18.14
CA GLU A 27 7.16 -13.89 -18.42
C GLU A 27 6.67 -12.99 -19.57
N GLY A 28 7.56 -12.18 -20.17
CA GLY A 28 7.27 -11.38 -21.35
C GLY A 28 6.60 -10.02 -21.08
N PHE A 29 6.44 -9.62 -19.82
CA PHE A 29 5.85 -8.32 -19.48
C PHE A 29 6.75 -7.12 -19.82
N LEU A 30 8.06 -7.32 -20.01
CA LEU A 30 9.01 -6.27 -20.36
C LEU A 30 9.40 -6.25 -21.86
N ALA A 31 8.60 -6.89 -22.72
CA ALA A 31 8.96 -7.05 -24.15
C ALA A 31 8.91 -5.72 -24.93
N GLU A 32 8.02 -4.79 -24.55
CA GLU A 32 7.85 -3.52 -25.26
C GLU A 32 8.52 -2.35 -24.53
N SER A 33 9.20 -1.49 -25.29
CA SER A 33 9.67 -0.19 -24.80
C SER A 33 8.50 0.80 -24.76
N ALA A 34 8.45 1.62 -23.71
CA ALA A 34 7.52 2.75 -23.64
C ALA A 34 7.94 3.94 -24.55
N GLY A 35 9.15 3.88 -25.13
CA GLY A 35 9.68 4.89 -26.04
C GLY A 35 10.34 6.09 -25.37
N PHE A 36 10.60 6.02 -24.07
CA PHE A 36 11.33 7.05 -23.31
C PHE A 36 12.19 6.43 -22.21
N LEU A 37 13.11 7.24 -21.68
CA LEU A 37 14.02 6.83 -20.61
C LEU A 37 13.60 7.46 -19.27
N PHE A 38 13.73 6.71 -18.19
CA PHE A 38 13.68 7.21 -16.83
C PHE A 38 15.04 6.98 -16.16
N CYS A 39 15.68 8.03 -15.66
CA CYS A 39 17.05 7.99 -15.12
C CYS A 39 18.07 7.27 -16.05
N GLY A 40 17.92 7.46 -17.37
CA GLY A 40 18.80 6.88 -18.38
C GLY A 40 18.51 5.42 -18.73
N GLN A 41 17.50 4.80 -18.16
CA GLN A 41 17.08 3.43 -18.44
C GLN A 41 15.77 3.39 -19.23
N ASP A 42 15.61 2.41 -20.13
CA ASP A 42 14.44 2.25 -20.98
C ASP A 42 13.22 1.76 -20.16
N VAL A 43 12.16 2.58 -20.11
CA VAL A 43 10.91 2.22 -19.46
C VAL A 43 10.19 1.17 -20.28
N LYS A 44 9.69 0.12 -19.63
CA LYS A 44 8.96 -0.96 -20.26
C LYS A 44 7.45 -0.77 -20.12
N ARG A 45 6.72 -1.25 -21.12
CA ARG A 45 5.25 -1.19 -21.14
C ARG A 45 4.68 -2.57 -21.47
N TYR A 46 3.59 -2.89 -20.78
CA TYR A 46 2.73 -4.02 -21.09
C TYR A 46 1.28 -3.54 -21.20
N SER A 47 0.49 -4.15 -22.10
CA SER A 47 -0.95 -3.90 -22.19
C SER A 47 -1.70 -5.22 -22.24
N ASP A 48 -2.76 -5.34 -21.47
CA ASP A 48 -3.72 -6.43 -21.54
C ASP A 48 -4.86 -6.14 -22.53
N GLY A 49 -4.82 -5.02 -23.24
CA GLY A 49 -5.81 -4.52 -24.18
C GLY A 49 -6.85 -3.58 -23.54
N ALA A 50 -7.02 -3.57 -22.23
CA ALA A 50 -7.92 -2.68 -21.49
C ALA A 50 -7.13 -1.67 -20.65
N HIS A 51 -5.96 -2.07 -20.18
CA HIS A 51 -5.12 -1.30 -19.27
C HIS A 51 -3.66 -1.28 -19.74
N GLU A 52 -2.91 -0.30 -19.27
CA GLU A 52 -1.48 -0.16 -19.53
C GLU A 52 -0.69 -0.21 -18.22
N TYR A 53 0.39 -0.94 -18.24
CA TYR A 53 1.29 -1.15 -17.11
C TYR A 53 2.69 -0.70 -17.51
N PHE A 54 3.26 0.24 -16.77
CA PHE A 54 4.61 0.75 -16.99
C PHE A 54 5.53 0.21 -15.90
N PHE A 55 6.60 -0.41 -16.30
CA PHE A 55 7.64 -0.92 -15.43
C PHE A 55 8.86 -0.01 -15.58
N VAL A 56 9.16 0.72 -14.52
CA VAL A 56 10.17 1.79 -14.51
C VAL A 56 11.42 1.30 -13.78
N PRO A 57 12.51 1.01 -14.48
CA PRO A 57 13.74 0.58 -13.84
C PRO A 57 14.40 1.74 -13.10
N THR A 58 14.90 1.45 -11.91
CA THR A 58 15.69 2.39 -11.10
C THR A 58 16.99 1.71 -10.64
N ASP A 59 18.01 2.50 -10.37
CA ASP A 59 19.31 2.02 -9.87
C ASP A 59 19.36 1.90 -8.34
N LEU A 60 18.38 2.51 -7.64
CA LEU A 60 18.14 2.40 -6.20
C LEU A 60 16.65 2.18 -5.94
N ALA A 61 16.29 1.63 -4.78
CA ALA A 61 14.91 1.64 -4.34
C ALA A 61 14.40 3.10 -4.27
N LEU A 62 13.17 3.32 -4.73
CA LEU A 62 12.61 4.67 -4.90
C LEU A 62 12.66 5.49 -3.59
N CYS A 63 12.43 4.83 -2.45
CA CYS A 63 12.46 5.45 -1.13
C CYS A 63 13.83 5.96 -0.70
N LEU A 64 14.93 5.40 -1.24
CA LEU A 64 16.29 5.79 -0.87
C LEU A 64 16.76 7.11 -1.51
N ASP A 65 16.16 7.52 -2.63
CA ASP A 65 16.50 8.79 -3.30
C ASP A 65 15.28 9.42 -3.99
N TYR A 66 14.17 9.47 -3.27
CA TYR A 66 12.90 10.00 -3.79
C TYR A 66 13.02 11.40 -4.40
N PRO A 67 13.83 12.35 -3.83
CA PRO A 67 14.00 13.68 -4.43
C PRO A 67 14.58 13.64 -5.85
N ARG A 68 15.44 12.68 -6.16
CA ARG A 68 16.01 12.52 -7.51
C ARG A 68 14.98 11.99 -8.50
N PHE A 69 14.12 11.09 -8.06
CA PHE A 69 13.14 10.44 -8.93
C PHE A 69 11.88 11.27 -9.16
N LEU A 70 11.45 12.06 -8.18
CA LEU A 70 10.20 12.81 -8.21
C LEU A 70 10.01 13.69 -9.46
N PRO A 71 11.01 14.45 -9.96
CA PRO A 71 10.83 15.25 -11.17
C PRO A 71 10.45 14.40 -12.40
N GLY A 72 11.09 13.26 -12.61
CA GLY A 72 10.75 12.34 -13.70
C GLY A 72 9.40 11.65 -13.49
N MET A 73 9.03 11.34 -12.24
CA MET A 73 7.71 10.81 -11.91
C MET A 73 6.60 11.81 -12.29
N LEU A 74 6.80 13.08 -11.97
CA LEU A 74 5.85 14.16 -12.32
C LEU A 74 5.77 14.39 -13.81
N GLU A 75 6.91 14.34 -14.53
CA GLU A 75 6.97 14.54 -15.98
C GLU A 75 6.22 13.44 -16.76
N HIS A 76 6.39 12.19 -16.38
CA HIS A 76 5.95 11.05 -17.20
C HIS A 76 4.69 10.36 -16.69
N PHE A 77 4.37 10.49 -15.40
CA PHE A 77 3.38 9.64 -14.75
C PHE A 77 2.37 10.35 -13.86
N ALA A 78 2.35 11.70 -13.83
CA ALA A 78 1.38 12.44 -13.03
C ALA A 78 -0.10 12.20 -13.42
N ASP A 79 -0.33 11.59 -14.57
CA ASP A 79 -1.66 11.22 -15.10
C ASP A 79 -1.99 9.72 -14.92
N ALA A 80 -1.14 8.96 -14.21
CA ALA A 80 -1.42 7.56 -13.92
C ALA A 80 -2.57 7.41 -12.91
N ASP A 81 -3.30 6.30 -13.00
CA ASP A 81 -4.37 5.97 -12.06
C ASP A 81 -3.84 5.35 -10.77
N MET A 82 -2.69 4.67 -10.85
CA MET A 82 -2.05 3.98 -9.73
C MET A 82 -0.55 3.90 -9.92
N SER A 83 0.19 3.90 -8.82
CA SER A 83 1.62 3.63 -8.81
C SER A 83 2.01 2.72 -7.64
N GLY A 84 3.17 2.07 -7.75
CA GLY A 84 3.73 1.23 -6.70
C GLY A 84 5.25 1.21 -6.72
N MET A 85 5.84 1.01 -5.56
CA MET A 85 7.23 0.61 -5.42
C MET A 85 7.27 -0.90 -5.21
N VAL A 86 8.22 -1.56 -5.84
CA VAL A 86 8.50 -2.98 -5.60
C VAL A 86 9.73 -3.06 -4.73
N THR A 87 9.54 -3.52 -3.50
CA THR A 87 10.58 -3.53 -2.48
C THR A 87 10.56 -4.84 -1.68
N TRP A 88 11.14 -4.83 -0.51
CA TRP A 88 11.16 -5.95 0.43
C TRP A 88 10.91 -5.43 1.83
N HIS A 89 10.20 -6.22 2.62
CA HIS A 89 10.02 -5.91 4.03
C HIS A 89 11.22 -6.41 4.83
N GLU A 90 11.74 -5.55 5.71
CA GLU A 90 12.79 -5.85 6.66
C GLU A 90 12.35 -5.41 8.07
N GLY A 91 12.34 -6.33 9.03
CA GLY A 91 12.00 -5.96 10.40
C GLY A 91 11.94 -7.14 11.37
N GLY A 92 12.54 -6.98 12.55
CA GLY A 92 12.73 -8.04 13.55
C GLY A 92 11.46 -8.50 14.30
N ASN A 93 10.30 -7.88 14.08
CA ASN A 93 9.03 -8.24 14.71
C ASN A 93 7.93 -8.55 13.68
N ALA A 94 8.31 -8.85 12.46
CA ALA A 94 7.42 -9.25 11.38
C ALA A 94 7.36 -10.77 11.23
N PRO A 95 6.30 -11.33 10.62
CA PRO A 95 6.33 -12.73 10.17
C PRO A 95 7.43 -12.94 9.13
N ASP A 96 8.12 -14.08 9.16
CA ASP A 96 9.25 -14.35 8.26
C ASP A 96 8.84 -14.38 6.78
N ASN A 97 7.64 -14.91 6.50
CA ASN A 97 7.13 -15.11 5.13
C ASN A 97 5.85 -14.28 4.92
N VAL A 98 5.99 -13.12 4.29
CA VAL A 98 4.86 -12.24 3.97
C VAL A 98 4.87 -11.80 2.51
N LEU A 99 3.67 -11.64 1.96
CA LEU A 99 3.37 -10.92 0.74
C LEU A 99 2.50 -9.74 1.17
N THR A 100 3.01 -8.52 1.07
CA THR A 100 2.36 -7.38 1.71
C THR A 100 2.23 -6.17 0.79
N VAL A 101 1.20 -5.37 1.06
CA VAL A 101 0.97 -4.08 0.41
C VAL A 101 0.58 -3.07 1.48
N HIS A 102 1.20 -1.90 1.45
CA HIS A 102 0.79 -0.80 2.33
C HIS A 102 0.79 0.56 1.63
N SER A 103 0.00 1.48 2.17
CA SER A 103 -0.02 2.87 1.74
C SER A 103 1.12 3.66 2.38
N LEU A 104 1.60 4.69 1.68
CA LEU A 104 2.74 5.50 2.09
C LEU A 104 2.31 6.69 2.95
N GLY A 105 3.09 6.97 3.98
CA GLY A 105 2.90 8.14 4.81
C GLY A 105 3.87 8.20 5.98
N ASP A 106 4.25 9.40 6.36
CA ASP A 106 5.01 9.64 7.58
C ASP A 106 4.11 10.19 8.68
N MET A 107 3.79 9.34 9.64
CA MET A 107 2.93 9.70 10.75
C MET A 107 3.52 10.79 11.65
N ALA A 108 4.85 10.93 11.71
CA ALA A 108 5.48 11.95 12.55
C ALA A 108 5.24 13.36 12.00
N SER A 109 5.37 13.57 10.70
CA SER A 109 5.10 14.85 10.04
C SER A 109 3.64 15.06 9.65
N GLY A 110 2.88 13.97 9.45
CA GLY A 110 1.51 14.01 8.93
C GLY A 110 1.43 14.17 7.41
N ASN A 111 2.50 13.83 6.69
CA ASN A 111 2.53 13.80 5.24
C ASN A 111 2.14 12.40 4.75
N TYR A 112 1.05 12.30 4.01
CA TYR A 112 0.52 11.05 3.48
C TYR A 112 0.45 11.10 1.97
N GLY A 113 0.95 10.06 1.31
CA GLY A 113 0.73 9.84 -0.11
C GLY A 113 -0.74 9.55 -0.40
N LEU A 114 -1.19 9.83 -1.61
CA LEU A 114 -2.53 9.43 -2.02
C LEU A 114 -2.68 7.92 -1.94
N ALA A 115 -3.84 7.45 -1.48
CA ALA A 115 -4.15 6.03 -1.36
C ALA A 115 -5.48 5.70 -2.03
N ASN A 116 -5.55 4.54 -2.71
CA ASN A 116 -6.78 4.05 -3.32
C ASN A 116 -7.16 2.70 -2.72
N PRO A 117 -8.24 2.62 -1.92
CA PRO A 117 -8.64 1.41 -1.23
C PRO A 117 -8.96 0.23 -2.16
N ARG A 118 -9.59 0.49 -3.31
CA ARG A 118 -9.91 -0.54 -4.29
C ARG A 118 -8.65 -1.14 -4.90
N TYR A 119 -7.71 -0.31 -5.34
CA TYR A 119 -6.49 -0.80 -5.99
C TYR A 119 -5.60 -1.56 -5.03
N MET A 120 -5.49 -1.09 -3.79
CA MET A 120 -4.75 -1.81 -2.76
C MET A 120 -5.39 -3.17 -2.46
N ARG A 121 -6.73 -3.24 -2.35
CA ARG A 121 -7.47 -4.50 -2.18
C ARG A 121 -7.24 -5.43 -3.37
N ASN A 122 -7.28 -4.94 -4.60
CA ASN A 122 -7.06 -5.76 -5.79
C ASN A 122 -5.67 -6.42 -5.78
N LEU A 123 -4.63 -5.67 -5.40
CA LEU A 123 -3.28 -6.23 -5.24
C LEU A 123 -3.21 -7.32 -4.16
N LEU A 124 -3.85 -7.10 -3.00
CA LEU A 124 -3.90 -8.11 -1.93
C LEU A 124 -4.64 -9.38 -2.36
N LEU A 125 -5.77 -9.25 -3.07
CA LEU A 125 -6.49 -10.39 -3.63
C LEU A 125 -5.70 -11.12 -4.71
N ALA A 126 -4.96 -10.39 -5.53
CA ALA A 126 -4.08 -10.98 -6.54
C ALA A 126 -2.91 -11.73 -5.88
N PHE A 127 -2.35 -11.18 -4.80
CA PHE A 127 -1.35 -11.89 -4.00
C PHE A 127 -1.92 -13.20 -3.43
N GLU A 128 -3.12 -13.18 -2.84
CA GLU A 128 -3.73 -14.38 -2.27
C GLU A 128 -3.96 -15.46 -3.35
N ARG A 129 -4.48 -15.07 -4.52
CA ARG A 129 -4.65 -15.98 -5.66
C ARG A 129 -3.31 -16.56 -6.12
N ASN A 130 -2.28 -15.71 -6.33
CA ASN A 130 -0.96 -16.16 -6.77
C ASN A 130 -0.26 -17.02 -5.72
N ARG A 131 -0.43 -16.71 -4.42
CA ARG A 131 0.06 -17.52 -3.29
C ARG A 131 -0.49 -18.95 -3.35
N GLU A 132 -1.81 -19.08 -3.54
CA GLU A 132 -2.47 -20.39 -3.68
C GLU A 132 -2.02 -21.12 -4.94
N GLU A 133 -2.03 -20.47 -6.09
CA GLU A 133 -1.65 -21.08 -7.37
C GLU A 133 -0.20 -21.57 -7.42
N LEU A 134 0.70 -20.88 -6.72
CA LEU A 134 2.12 -21.21 -6.67
C LEU A 134 2.50 -22.11 -5.48
N GLY A 135 1.55 -22.49 -4.62
CA GLY A 135 1.77 -23.37 -3.50
C GLY A 135 2.62 -22.74 -2.36
N LEU A 136 2.51 -21.45 -2.15
CA LEU A 136 3.21 -20.70 -1.11
C LEU A 136 2.51 -20.79 0.24
N ASP A 137 2.25 -22.02 0.75
CA ASP A 137 1.46 -22.27 1.95
C ASP A 137 2.07 -21.66 3.24
N ALA A 138 3.38 -21.43 3.24
CA ALA A 138 4.08 -20.82 4.36
C ALA A 138 3.98 -19.30 4.38
N TYR A 139 3.51 -18.68 3.31
CA TYR A 139 3.39 -17.23 3.20
C TYR A 139 2.02 -16.72 3.63
N HIS A 140 2.01 -15.54 4.22
CA HIS A 140 0.80 -14.81 4.61
C HIS A 140 0.63 -13.57 3.75
N VAL A 141 -0.54 -13.40 3.15
CA VAL A 141 -0.92 -12.13 2.50
C VAL A 141 -1.45 -11.19 3.57
N THR A 142 -0.90 -10.00 3.63
CA THR A 142 -1.22 -9.04 4.70
C THR A 142 -1.13 -7.60 4.22
N THR A 143 -1.63 -6.67 5.02
CA THR A 143 -1.32 -5.25 4.91
C THR A 143 -0.55 -4.80 6.14
N GLU A 144 0.20 -3.72 5.99
CA GLU A 144 1.00 -3.14 7.05
C GLU A 144 0.40 -1.82 7.54
N ALA A 145 0.89 -1.38 8.68
CA ALA A 145 0.65 -0.02 9.11
C ALA A 145 1.32 0.98 8.16
N THR A 146 0.64 2.09 7.92
CA THR A 146 1.11 3.17 7.04
C THR A 146 2.46 3.71 7.51
N HIS A 147 3.45 3.68 6.62
CA HIS A 147 4.77 4.24 6.89
C HIS A 147 5.47 4.68 5.59
N TRP A 148 6.63 5.29 5.74
CA TRP A 148 7.51 5.68 4.64
C TRP A 148 8.94 5.23 4.96
N SER A 149 9.44 4.25 4.24
CA SER A 149 10.74 3.63 4.46
C SER A 149 11.89 4.62 4.33
N GLY A 150 11.81 5.60 3.41
CA GLY A 150 12.82 6.63 3.23
C GLY A 150 13.11 7.50 4.46
N VAL A 151 12.16 7.64 5.39
CA VAL A 151 12.38 8.38 6.65
C VAL A 151 13.23 7.56 7.62
N HIS A 152 13.03 6.25 7.67
CA HIS A 152 13.78 5.37 8.56
C HIS A 152 15.27 5.34 8.23
N ASP A 153 15.60 5.42 6.95
CA ASP A 153 16.99 5.43 6.46
C ASP A 153 17.62 6.82 6.46
N GLY A 154 16.85 7.86 6.84
CA GLY A 154 17.33 9.24 6.88
C GLY A 154 17.54 9.89 5.50
N HIS A 155 17.03 9.26 4.44
CA HIS A 155 17.21 9.70 3.04
C HIS A 155 15.97 10.37 2.44
N GLY A 156 14.83 10.37 3.15
CA GLY A 156 13.57 10.88 2.62
C GLY A 156 13.11 12.19 3.28
N ASP A 157 12.63 13.11 2.46
CA ASP A 157 11.81 14.24 2.90
C ASP A 157 10.33 13.84 2.72
N PRO A 158 9.58 13.56 3.80
CA PRO A 158 8.19 13.11 3.70
C PRO A 158 7.26 14.17 3.08
N SER A 159 7.66 15.46 3.07
CA SER A 159 6.89 16.51 2.39
C SER A 159 6.83 16.34 0.87
N LEU A 160 7.70 15.53 0.30
CA LEU A 160 7.70 15.23 -1.12
C LEU A 160 6.65 14.18 -1.51
N LEU A 161 6.20 13.34 -0.57
CA LEU A 161 5.14 12.33 -0.84
C LEU A 161 3.86 12.98 -1.37
N VAL A 162 3.47 14.13 -0.80
CA VAL A 162 2.24 14.83 -1.17
C VAL A 162 2.32 15.53 -2.52
N GLN A 163 3.51 15.60 -3.14
CA GLN A 163 3.71 16.27 -4.43
C GLN A 163 3.41 15.35 -5.62
N PHE A 164 3.45 14.03 -5.43
CA PHE A 164 3.09 13.09 -6.49
C PHE A 164 1.58 12.83 -6.48
N PRO A 165 0.81 13.26 -7.52
CA PRO A 165 -0.64 13.27 -7.48
C PRO A 165 -1.28 11.92 -7.87
N VAL A 166 -0.55 10.82 -7.67
CA VAL A 166 -0.99 9.47 -8.03
C VAL A 166 -1.01 8.59 -6.78
N PRO A 167 -2.07 7.81 -6.52
CA PRO A 167 -2.07 6.84 -5.45
C PRO A 167 -0.85 5.92 -5.54
N MET A 168 -0.12 5.77 -4.42
CA MET A 168 1.09 4.96 -4.38
C MET A 168 1.06 3.99 -3.20
N VAL A 169 1.52 2.78 -3.45
CA VAL A 169 1.71 1.74 -2.43
C VAL A 169 3.12 1.18 -2.48
N ASP A 170 3.57 0.61 -1.38
CA ASP A 170 4.70 -0.30 -1.34
C ASP A 170 4.21 -1.74 -1.47
N ILE A 171 4.89 -2.55 -2.27
CA ILE A 171 4.53 -3.93 -2.61
C ILE A 171 5.74 -4.81 -2.33
N GLU A 172 5.64 -5.70 -1.35
CA GLU A 172 6.80 -6.31 -0.74
C GLU A 172 6.70 -7.82 -0.58
N VAL A 173 7.88 -8.46 -0.59
CA VAL A 173 8.11 -9.80 -0.08
C VAL A 173 9.01 -9.68 1.15
N GLY A 174 8.71 -10.37 2.21
CA GLY A 174 9.54 -10.33 3.41
C GLY A 174 9.20 -11.45 4.39
N SER A 175 9.79 -11.44 5.58
CA SER A 175 10.69 -10.40 6.14
C SER A 175 12.09 -10.93 6.40
N ALA A 176 12.33 -12.22 6.10
CA ALA A 176 13.62 -12.88 6.32
C ALA A 176 14.43 -12.92 5.00
N PRO A 177 15.78 -13.01 5.07
CA PRO A 177 16.61 -13.14 3.88
C PRO A 177 16.19 -14.30 2.97
N GLU A 178 15.75 -15.42 3.56
CA GLU A 178 15.27 -16.59 2.83
C GLU A 178 14.02 -16.28 2.00
N SER A 179 13.16 -15.38 2.49
CA SER A 179 11.97 -14.94 1.75
C SER A 179 12.34 -14.00 0.61
N TRP A 180 13.36 -13.16 0.77
CA TRP A 180 13.83 -12.27 -0.30
C TRP A 180 14.48 -13.06 -1.44
N ASP A 181 15.06 -14.22 -1.12
CA ASP A 181 15.71 -15.12 -2.08
C ASP A 181 14.74 -16.17 -2.66
N ASP A 182 13.46 -16.17 -2.27
CA ASP A 182 12.46 -17.10 -2.80
C ASP A 182 11.91 -16.61 -4.16
N ASP A 183 12.42 -17.20 -5.24
CA ASP A 183 11.96 -16.88 -6.60
C ASP A 183 10.45 -17.13 -6.81
N THR A 184 9.84 -18.06 -6.06
CA THR A 184 8.41 -18.34 -6.15
C THR A 184 7.59 -17.20 -5.53
N ALA A 185 8.04 -16.67 -4.39
CA ALA A 185 7.42 -15.49 -3.76
C ALA A 185 7.59 -14.23 -4.61
N CYS A 186 8.79 -14.02 -5.19
CA CYS A 186 9.04 -12.93 -6.15
C CYS A 186 8.16 -13.08 -7.40
N ARG A 187 7.90 -14.30 -7.88
CA ARG A 187 6.99 -14.58 -9.01
C ARG A 187 5.54 -14.26 -8.65
N ALA A 188 5.10 -14.57 -7.43
CA ALA A 188 3.78 -14.16 -6.94
C ALA A 188 3.64 -12.64 -6.98
N LEU A 189 4.67 -11.88 -6.55
CA LEU A 189 4.68 -10.42 -6.62
C LEU A 189 4.62 -9.95 -8.08
N ALA A 190 5.51 -10.44 -8.95
CA ALA A 190 5.57 -10.04 -10.35
C ALA A 190 4.20 -10.19 -11.05
N ARG A 191 3.54 -11.33 -10.87
CA ARG A 191 2.21 -11.60 -11.44
C ARG A 191 1.12 -10.73 -10.83
N THR A 192 1.26 -10.32 -9.58
CA THR A 192 0.26 -9.46 -8.90
C THR A 192 0.16 -8.08 -9.55
N LEU A 193 1.25 -7.53 -10.07
CA LEU A 193 1.31 -6.15 -10.57
C LEU A 193 0.31 -5.83 -11.68
N ILE A 194 -0.02 -6.80 -12.53
CA ILE A 194 -0.95 -6.60 -13.67
C ILE A 194 -2.43 -6.78 -13.29
N HIS A 195 -2.73 -6.98 -12.00
CA HIS A 195 -4.08 -7.22 -11.48
C HIS A 195 -4.64 -6.06 -10.66
N VAL A 196 -3.95 -4.94 -10.59
CA VAL A 196 -4.36 -3.77 -9.79
C VAL A 196 -5.71 -3.20 -10.24
N PHE A 197 -6.09 -3.38 -11.49
CA PHE A 197 -7.35 -2.91 -12.06
C PHE A 197 -8.42 -4.00 -12.21
N ASP A 198 -8.21 -5.17 -11.64
CA ASP A 198 -9.23 -6.21 -11.62
C ASP A 198 -10.52 -5.68 -10.98
N ASP A 199 -11.67 -6.07 -11.52
CA ASP A 199 -12.97 -5.71 -10.96
C ASP A 199 -13.74 -6.97 -10.60
N ASP A 200 -13.91 -7.21 -9.30
CA ASP A 200 -14.71 -8.32 -8.77
C ASP A 200 -16.20 -7.96 -8.62
N GLY A 201 -16.62 -6.80 -9.10
CA GLY A 201 -18.01 -6.32 -9.06
C GLY A 201 -18.48 -5.93 -7.66
N LYS A 202 -17.59 -5.87 -6.66
CA LYS A 202 -17.97 -5.55 -5.29
C LYS A 202 -18.02 -4.03 -5.05
N THR A 203 -18.96 -3.60 -4.22
CA THR A 203 -18.94 -2.26 -3.60
C THR A 203 -17.91 -2.27 -2.49
N VAL A 204 -16.90 -1.43 -2.60
CA VAL A 204 -15.80 -1.35 -1.61
C VAL A 204 -16.07 -0.21 -0.63
N HIS A 205 -16.18 -0.54 0.66
CA HIS A 205 -16.36 0.40 1.76
C HIS A 205 -15.01 0.83 2.35
N ASN A 206 -14.67 2.09 2.19
CA ASN A 206 -13.38 2.64 2.59
C ASN A 206 -13.27 2.82 4.11
N LEU A 207 -12.29 2.17 4.71
CA LEU A 207 -12.02 2.20 6.15
C LEU A 207 -10.74 2.96 6.48
N LEU A 208 -10.79 3.81 7.52
CA LEU A 208 -9.59 4.20 8.26
C LEU A 208 -9.41 3.26 9.44
N CYS A 209 -8.23 2.63 9.54
CA CYS A 209 -7.89 1.74 10.65
C CYS A 209 -7.01 2.46 11.68
N VAL A 210 -7.37 2.41 12.97
CA VAL A 210 -6.70 3.15 14.05
C VAL A 210 -6.29 2.20 15.18
N GLY A 211 -5.02 2.21 15.53
CA GLY A 211 -4.44 1.37 16.58
C GLY A 211 -3.90 0.04 16.04
N GLY A 212 -3.69 -0.90 16.93
CA GLY A 212 -3.07 -2.19 16.60
C GLY A 212 -1.54 -2.12 16.53
N VAL A 213 -0.97 -3.12 15.89
CA VAL A 213 0.47 -3.28 15.67
C VAL A 213 0.83 -3.06 14.20
N HIS A 214 2.11 -3.18 13.84
CA HIS A 214 2.58 -2.98 12.46
C HIS A 214 1.84 -3.93 11.48
N PHE A 215 1.89 -5.22 11.73
CA PHE A 215 1.09 -6.22 11.04
C PHE A 215 -0.14 -6.57 11.90
N GLU A 216 -1.21 -5.77 11.79
CA GLU A 216 -2.43 -6.01 12.58
C GLU A 216 -3.33 -7.05 11.89
N PRO A 217 -3.45 -8.27 12.43
CA PRO A 217 -4.16 -9.35 11.74
C PRO A 217 -5.63 -9.05 11.43
N ASN A 218 -6.31 -8.30 12.30
CA ASN A 218 -7.72 -7.97 12.08
C ASN A 218 -7.92 -7.02 10.89
N PHE A 219 -6.97 -6.14 10.63
CA PHE A 219 -7.02 -5.23 9.48
C PHE A 219 -6.60 -5.93 8.19
N ALA A 220 -5.62 -6.82 8.26
CA ALA A 220 -5.24 -7.68 7.15
C ALA A 220 -6.39 -8.60 6.72
N GLU A 221 -7.06 -9.28 7.68
CA GLU A 221 -8.24 -10.09 7.41
C GLU A 221 -9.36 -9.25 6.76
N ALA A 222 -9.61 -8.04 7.26
CA ALA A 222 -10.60 -7.13 6.69
C ALA A 222 -10.28 -6.77 5.23
N ALA A 223 -9.02 -6.49 4.90
CA ALA A 223 -8.61 -6.12 3.54
C ALA A 223 -8.92 -7.21 2.50
N LEU A 224 -8.98 -8.47 2.93
CA LEU A 224 -9.34 -9.63 2.09
C LEU A 224 -10.82 -10.01 2.19
N THR A 225 -11.57 -9.44 3.14
CA THR A 225 -12.97 -9.83 3.41
C THR A 225 -13.94 -9.24 2.40
N SER A 226 -14.90 -10.07 1.98
CA SER A 226 -16.09 -9.66 1.22
C SER A 226 -17.34 -10.40 1.70
N TRP A 227 -18.52 -9.78 1.54
CA TRP A 227 -19.81 -10.37 1.88
C TRP A 227 -20.87 -9.90 0.87
N GLY A 228 -21.72 -10.80 0.41
CA GLY A 228 -22.70 -10.46 -0.66
C GLY A 228 -22.00 -9.75 -1.82
N ASP A 229 -22.47 -8.56 -2.17
CA ASP A 229 -21.91 -7.69 -3.20
C ASP A 229 -21.02 -6.58 -2.63
N GLU A 230 -20.55 -6.71 -1.40
CA GLU A 230 -19.81 -5.70 -0.67
C GLU A 230 -18.45 -6.24 -0.20
N ALA A 231 -17.49 -5.33 0.06
CA ALA A 231 -16.17 -5.63 0.56
C ALA A 231 -15.60 -4.46 1.38
N TYR A 232 -14.58 -4.72 2.20
CA TYR A 232 -13.81 -3.64 2.81
C TYR A 232 -12.68 -3.18 1.91
N GLY A 233 -12.43 -1.85 1.93
CA GLY A 233 -11.22 -1.22 1.42
C GLY A 233 -10.38 -0.69 2.58
N VAL A 234 -9.24 -1.32 2.84
CA VAL A 234 -8.28 -0.89 3.86
C VAL A 234 -7.09 -0.27 3.17
N THR A 235 -6.69 0.92 3.61
CA THR A 235 -5.48 1.60 3.12
C THR A 235 -4.61 2.04 4.28
N HIS A 236 -4.91 3.21 4.87
CA HIS A 236 -4.14 3.71 5.99
C HIS A 236 -4.49 2.98 7.28
N CYS A 237 -3.44 2.43 7.91
CA CYS A 237 -3.49 1.79 9.22
C CYS A 237 -2.57 2.58 10.18
N LEU A 238 -3.17 3.35 11.09
CA LEU A 238 -2.43 4.20 12.03
C LEU A 238 -2.06 3.38 13.28
N ALA A 239 -0.92 2.69 13.27
CA ALA A 239 -0.50 1.80 14.35
C ALA A 239 -0.20 2.55 15.66
N ASN A 240 -0.42 1.89 16.81
CA ASN A 240 -0.25 2.47 18.14
C ASN A 240 1.13 3.09 18.37
N GLN A 241 2.19 2.43 17.90
CA GLN A 241 3.56 2.92 18.09
C GLN A 241 3.76 4.30 17.46
N TRP A 242 3.23 4.51 16.27
CA TRP A 242 3.38 5.77 15.53
C TRP A 242 2.35 6.83 15.93
N LEU A 243 1.18 6.42 16.44
CA LEU A 243 0.28 7.37 17.12
C LEU A 243 0.96 8.00 18.34
N VAL A 244 1.77 7.20 19.08
CA VAL A 244 2.55 7.69 20.22
C VAL A 244 3.70 8.58 19.78
N SER A 245 4.56 8.11 18.87
CA SER A 245 5.75 8.87 18.43
C SER A 245 5.40 10.14 17.65
N GLY A 246 4.26 10.13 16.97
CA GLY A 246 3.74 11.29 16.21
C GLY A 246 2.86 12.23 17.02
N GLU A 247 2.69 12.00 18.35
CA GLU A 247 1.94 12.85 19.28
C GLU A 247 0.48 13.12 18.87
N TYR A 248 -0.24 12.05 18.50
CA TYR A 248 -1.62 12.14 17.97
C TYR A 248 -2.70 12.46 19.03
N GLU A 249 -2.33 12.68 20.29
CA GLU A 249 -3.25 13.06 21.38
C GLU A 249 -3.61 14.55 21.42
N ASN A 250 -2.94 15.40 20.65
CA ASN A 250 -3.14 16.86 20.65
C ASN A 250 -3.80 17.38 19.35
N GLU A 251 -3.98 18.70 19.22
CA GLU A 251 -4.60 19.32 18.03
C GLU A 251 -3.75 19.15 16.77
N ASP A 252 -2.43 19.10 16.89
CA ASP A 252 -1.55 18.82 15.76
C ASP A 252 -1.76 17.37 15.26
N GLY A 253 -1.82 16.43 16.19
CA GLY A 253 -2.15 15.04 15.87
C GLY A 253 -3.52 14.87 15.20
N PHE A 254 -4.52 15.65 15.60
CA PHE A 254 -5.80 15.67 14.91
C PHE A 254 -5.69 16.18 13.47
N ARG A 255 -4.92 17.25 13.23
CA ARG A 255 -4.67 17.76 11.88
C ARG A 255 -3.95 16.74 10.99
N LYS A 256 -2.93 16.05 11.54
CA LYS A 256 -2.22 14.95 10.85
C LYS A 256 -3.19 13.81 10.48
N ALA A 257 -4.08 13.43 11.40
CA ALA A 257 -5.08 12.40 11.14
C ALA A 257 -6.11 12.84 10.08
N CYS A 258 -6.48 14.12 10.03
CA CYS A 258 -7.31 14.64 8.94
C CYS A 258 -6.57 14.56 7.60
N ALA A 259 -5.29 14.94 7.54
CA ALA A 259 -4.50 14.83 6.33
C ALA A 259 -4.40 13.38 5.81
N CYS A 260 -4.33 12.41 6.73
CA CYS A 260 -4.42 10.98 6.38
C CYS A 260 -5.76 10.65 5.71
N VAL A 261 -6.89 11.05 6.30
CA VAL A 261 -8.21 10.79 5.71
C VAL A 261 -8.38 11.48 4.36
N ASP A 262 -7.92 12.72 4.24
CA ASP A 262 -8.02 13.52 3.02
C ASP A 262 -7.17 12.97 1.87
N SER A 263 -6.16 12.13 2.15
CA SER A 263 -5.35 11.44 1.14
C SER A 263 -6.02 10.17 0.57
N ILE A 264 -7.14 9.72 1.15
CA ILE A 264 -7.83 8.51 0.69
C ILE A 264 -8.80 8.85 -0.46
N ALA A 265 -8.60 8.25 -1.60
CA ALA A 265 -9.48 8.42 -2.75
C ALA A 265 -10.92 8.00 -2.42
N GLY A 266 -11.87 8.92 -2.65
CA GLY A 266 -13.28 8.74 -2.29
C GLY A 266 -13.59 8.98 -0.82
N GLY A 267 -12.59 9.34 0.00
CA GLY A 267 -12.75 9.52 1.46
C GLY A 267 -12.97 8.21 2.19
N ILE A 268 -13.47 8.31 3.43
CA ILE A 268 -13.77 7.15 4.28
C ILE A 268 -15.27 7.01 4.53
N GLU A 269 -15.74 5.79 4.74
CA GLU A 269 -17.13 5.46 5.04
C GLU A 269 -17.32 4.98 6.49
N ALA A 270 -16.25 4.54 7.12
CA ALA A 270 -16.20 4.21 8.55
C ALA A 270 -14.77 4.31 9.09
N ILE A 271 -14.67 4.42 10.41
CA ILE A 271 -13.41 4.30 11.14
C ILE A 271 -13.46 3.04 12.00
N VAL A 272 -12.41 2.26 11.96
CA VAL A 272 -12.27 1.04 12.77
C VAL A 272 -11.11 1.20 13.73
N MET A 273 -11.36 1.08 15.03
CA MET A 273 -10.33 1.20 16.05
C MET A 273 -10.06 -0.13 16.75
N HIS A 274 -8.77 -0.41 16.99
CA HIS A 274 -8.36 -1.58 17.74
C HIS A 274 -8.63 -1.42 19.24
N ASP A 275 -9.10 -2.48 19.91
CA ASP A 275 -9.52 -2.43 21.32
C ASP A 275 -8.44 -2.01 22.31
N LYS A 276 -7.20 -2.45 22.04
CA LYS A 276 -6.03 -2.15 22.91
C LYS A 276 -5.44 -0.75 22.69
N THR A 277 -6.06 0.07 21.82
CA THR A 277 -5.67 1.46 21.59
C THR A 277 -5.90 2.29 22.86
N LYS A 278 -4.95 3.19 23.21
CA LYS A 278 -5.07 4.09 24.38
C LYS A 278 -6.31 4.98 24.27
N GLY A 279 -6.84 5.43 25.44
CA GLY A 279 -8.04 6.25 25.51
C GLY A 279 -8.00 7.50 24.65
N CYS A 280 -6.89 8.26 24.68
CA CYS A 280 -6.71 9.46 23.88
C CYS A 280 -6.83 9.22 22.36
N TYR A 281 -6.34 8.08 21.85
CA TYR A 281 -6.49 7.75 20.43
C TYR A 281 -7.87 7.19 20.08
N LYS A 282 -8.56 6.61 21.05
CA LYS A 282 -10.02 6.32 20.88
C LYS A 282 -10.82 7.61 20.78
N ASP A 283 -10.43 8.64 21.51
CA ASP A 283 -11.06 9.97 21.43
C ASP A 283 -10.70 10.65 20.09
N LEU A 284 -9.47 10.50 19.60
CA LEU A 284 -9.09 10.91 18.25
C LEU A 284 -10.01 10.26 17.20
N ALA A 285 -10.18 8.94 17.23
CA ALA A 285 -11.05 8.24 16.28
C ALA A 285 -12.51 8.74 16.34
N ARG A 286 -13.04 9.03 17.54
CA ARG A 286 -14.39 9.61 17.69
C ARG A 286 -14.48 11.03 17.14
N ARG A 287 -13.44 11.86 17.37
CA ARG A 287 -13.36 13.22 16.81
C ARG A 287 -13.34 13.20 15.29
N LEU A 288 -12.54 12.30 14.69
CA LEU A 288 -12.53 12.09 13.23
C LEU A 288 -13.90 11.62 12.72
N GLY A 289 -14.53 10.66 13.40
CA GLY A 289 -15.88 10.20 13.07
C GLY A 289 -16.90 11.34 13.05
N ALA A 290 -16.86 12.22 14.06
CA ALA A 290 -17.71 13.40 14.10
C ALA A 290 -17.37 14.44 13.03
N HIS A 291 -16.08 14.63 12.70
CA HIS A 291 -15.62 15.58 11.70
C HIS A 291 -16.02 15.18 10.28
N TYR A 292 -15.86 13.90 9.94
CA TYR A 292 -16.17 13.36 8.62
C TYR A 292 -17.59 12.81 8.50
N ASP A 293 -18.38 12.87 9.58
CA ASP A 293 -19.74 12.32 9.64
C ASP A 293 -19.79 10.83 9.26
N VAL A 294 -18.90 10.02 9.85
CA VAL A 294 -18.82 8.59 9.64
C VAL A 294 -18.88 7.82 10.95
N PRO A 295 -19.44 6.59 10.96
CA PRO A 295 -19.50 5.75 12.16
C PRO A 295 -18.10 5.28 12.58
N VAL A 296 -17.94 5.04 13.89
CA VAL A 296 -16.72 4.54 14.50
C VAL A 296 -16.99 3.19 15.16
N TYR A 297 -16.30 2.17 14.73
CA TYR A 297 -16.46 0.81 15.20
C TYR A 297 -15.22 0.29 15.94
N LYS A 298 -15.40 -0.71 16.78
CA LYS A 298 -14.31 -1.55 17.28
C LYS A 298 -13.99 -2.63 16.26
N HIS A 299 -12.72 -3.04 16.17
CA HIS A 299 -12.27 -4.00 15.18
C HIS A 299 -13.02 -5.34 15.18
N GLN A 300 -13.58 -5.79 16.35
CA GLN A 300 -14.39 -7.01 16.38
C GLN A 300 -15.62 -6.94 15.46
N ARG A 301 -16.10 -5.73 15.14
CA ARG A 301 -17.24 -5.54 14.25
C ARG A 301 -16.94 -5.99 12.81
N LEU A 302 -15.68 -5.98 12.42
CA LEU A 302 -15.24 -6.44 11.09
C LEU A 302 -15.62 -7.91 10.80
N ARG A 303 -15.84 -8.72 11.85
CA ARG A 303 -16.27 -10.13 11.73
C ARG A 303 -17.76 -10.30 11.47
N SER A 304 -18.53 -9.23 11.50
CA SER A 304 -19.97 -9.22 11.26
C SER A 304 -20.34 -8.03 10.39
N PRO A 305 -19.79 -7.97 9.16
CA PRO A 305 -19.87 -6.81 8.27
C PRO A 305 -21.32 -6.41 7.96
N GLU A 306 -22.23 -7.36 7.85
CA GLU A 306 -23.66 -7.15 7.63
C GLU A 306 -24.36 -6.35 8.74
N THR A 307 -23.68 -6.15 9.88
CA THR A 307 -24.19 -5.35 11.02
C THR A 307 -23.61 -3.94 11.06
N MET A 308 -22.72 -3.61 10.11
CA MET A 308 -22.11 -2.28 10.01
C MET A 308 -22.92 -1.39 9.08
N GLU A 309 -22.99 -0.12 9.46
CA GLU A 309 -23.54 0.93 8.60
C GLU A 309 -22.37 1.72 8.02
N PHE A 310 -22.48 2.05 6.75
CA PHE A 310 -21.47 2.83 6.05
C PHE A 310 -22.08 4.17 5.63
N ARG A 311 -21.25 5.21 5.63
CA ARG A 311 -21.68 6.49 5.07
C ARG A 311 -22.02 6.29 3.59
N LYS A 312 -23.23 6.64 3.19
CA LYS A 312 -23.55 6.65 1.75
C LYS A 312 -22.77 7.75 1.08
N SER A 313 -22.02 7.39 0.04
CA SER A 313 -21.37 8.37 -0.85
C SER A 313 -22.44 9.36 -1.34
N LYS A 314 -22.14 10.66 -1.21
CA LYS A 314 -23.03 11.72 -1.70
C LYS A 314 -22.97 11.81 -3.20
#